data_f615697ac11b07dfe45ad1c25029cc98
#
_entry.id   f615697ac11b07dfe45ad1c25029cc98
#
_cell.length_a   1.000
_cell.length_b   1.000
_cell.length_c   1.000
_cell.angle_alpha   90.00
_cell.angle_beta   90.00
_cell.angle_gamma   90.00
#
_symmetry.space_group_name_H-M   'P 1'
#
loop_
_entity.id
_entity.type
_entity.pdbx_description
1 polymer ?
#
loop_
_entity_poly.entity_id
_entity_poly.type
_entity_poly.pdbx_seq_one_letter_code
_entity_poly.pdbx_strand_id
1 'polypeptide(L)'
;LLASSAASDVYKRQPNGYVKQNSFMQYKVPARVDVGKLRVEFESSYEPTGPFGAKSIGEIVINTPSPALAHAVFNATGLWIRELPITSEKIVMGLLEKE
;
A
#
# COMPACT_ATOMS: atom_id res chain seq x y z
N LEU A 1 -6.42 -0.32 3.97
CA LEU A 1 -6.97 -1.37 3.08
C LEU A 1 -6.33 -1.35 1.68
N LEU A 2 -6.24 -0.20 1.02
CA LEU A 2 -5.58 -0.08 -0.28
C LEU A 2 -4.07 -0.32 -0.18
N ALA A 3 -3.44 0.14 0.88
CA ALA A 3 -2.03 -0.11 1.16
C ALA A 3 -1.74 -1.59 1.46
N SER A 4 -2.70 -2.34 2.02
CA SER A 4 -2.56 -3.77 2.24
C SER A 4 -2.51 -4.58 0.95
N SER A 5 -3.02 -4.05 -0.17
CA SER A 5 -3.02 -4.78 -1.44
C SER A 5 -1.63 -5.02 -1.99
N ALA A 6 -0.72 -4.05 -1.91
CA ALA A 6 0.66 -4.20 -2.34
C ALA A 6 1.43 -5.19 -1.45
N ALA A 7 1.26 -5.10 -0.13
CA ALA A 7 1.86 -6.03 0.83
C ALA A 7 1.26 -7.44 0.74
N SER A 8 -0.03 -7.55 0.41
CA SER A 8 -0.73 -8.83 0.31
C SER A 8 -0.48 -9.57 -1.01
N ASP A 9 0.12 -8.96 -2.01
CA ASP A 9 0.44 -9.62 -3.28
C ASP A 9 1.31 -10.86 -3.07
N VAL A 10 2.25 -10.81 -2.12
CA VAL A 10 3.10 -11.93 -1.74
C VAL A 10 2.28 -13.15 -1.28
N TYR A 11 1.16 -12.93 -0.58
CA TYR A 11 0.29 -14.01 -0.12
C TYR A 11 -0.70 -14.50 -1.17
N LYS A 12 -0.97 -13.69 -2.18
CA LYS A 12 -1.90 -14.01 -3.25
C LYS A 12 -1.28 -14.85 -4.36
N ARG A 13 0.05 -14.96 -4.38
CA ARG A 13 0.78 -15.77 -5.35
C ARG A 13 1.14 -17.13 -4.77
N GLN A 14 1.12 -18.14 -5.62
CA GLN A 14 1.68 -19.46 -5.31
C GLN A 14 3.21 -19.44 -5.49
N PRO A 15 3.95 -20.45 -4.94
CA PRO A 15 5.41 -20.51 -5.05
C PRO A 15 5.94 -20.48 -6.49
N ASN A 16 5.13 -20.90 -7.47
CA ASN A 16 5.46 -20.87 -8.89
C ASN A 16 5.07 -19.54 -9.60
N GLY A 17 4.67 -18.53 -8.85
CA GLY A 17 4.31 -17.21 -9.37
C GLY A 17 2.88 -17.06 -9.89
N TYR A 18 2.06 -18.11 -9.90
CA TYR A 18 0.66 -17.99 -10.28
C TYR A 18 -0.16 -17.27 -9.22
N VAL A 19 -1.12 -16.47 -9.68
CA VAL A 19 -2.06 -15.77 -8.79
C VAL A 19 -3.08 -16.77 -8.24
N LYS A 20 -3.24 -16.82 -6.91
CA LYS A 20 -4.20 -17.72 -6.26
C LYS A 20 -5.65 -17.36 -6.59
N GLN A 21 -5.97 -16.06 -6.56
CA GLN A 21 -7.30 -15.54 -6.89
C GLN A 21 -7.27 -15.01 -8.33
N ASN A 22 -7.50 -15.89 -9.28
CA ASN A 22 -7.40 -15.59 -10.72
C ASN A 22 -8.72 -15.21 -11.39
N SER A 23 -9.78 -15.04 -10.62
CA SER A 23 -11.10 -14.62 -11.10
C SER A 23 -11.72 -13.56 -10.20
N PHE A 24 -12.64 -12.75 -10.72
CA PHE A 24 -13.37 -11.75 -9.92
C PHE A 24 -14.29 -12.37 -8.85
N MET A 25 -14.63 -13.64 -8.98
CA MET A 25 -15.37 -14.34 -7.93
C MET A 25 -14.51 -14.65 -6.70
N GLN A 26 -13.21 -14.85 -6.91
CA GLN A 26 -12.26 -15.20 -5.86
C GLN A 26 -11.51 -13.97 -5.34
N TYR A 27 -11.30 -12.98 -6.20
CA TYR A 27 -10.59 -11.75 -5.84
C TYR A 27 -11.55 -10.76 -5.20
N LYS A 28 -11.29 -10.43 -3.94
CA LYS A 28 -12.10 -9.48 -3.20
C LYS A 28 -11.68 -8.05 -3.56
N VAL A 29 -12.50 -7.40 -4.38
CA VAL A 29 -12.32 -5.98 -4.71
C VAL A 29 -12.93 -5.14 -3.59
N PRO A 30 -12.20 -4.17 -3.00
CA PRO A 30 -12.75 -3.30 -1.99
C PRO A 30 -13.95 -2.51 -2.52
N ALA A 31 -15.08 -2.57 -1.80
CA ALA A 31 -16.24 -1.75 -2.10
C ALA A 31 -16.13 -0.37 -1.43
N ARG A 32 -17.01 0.56 -1.79
CA ARG A 32 -17.03 1.90 -1.20
C ARG A 32 -17.16 1.91 0.33
N VAL A 33 -17.85 0.92 0.88
CA VAL A 33 -18.02 0.76 2.34
C VAL A 33 -16.74 0.30 3.05
N ASP A 34 -15.84 -0.33 2.33
CA ASP A 34 -14.55 -0.79 2.87
C ASP A 34 -13.51 0.34 2.90
N VAL A 35 -13.77 1.41 2.17
CA VAL A 35 -12.90 2.59 2.10
C VAL A 35 -13.47 3.66 3.02
N GLY A 36 -12.73 4.03 4.03
CA GLY A 36 -13.10 5.09 4.96
C GLY A 36 -13.21 6.46 4.30
N LYS A 37 -13.07 7.51 5.09
CA LYS A 37 -13.10 8.89 4.57
C LYS A 37 -11.91 9.12 3.64
N LEU A 38 -12.19 9.46 2.39
CA LEU A 38 -11.20 9.79 1.39
C LEU A 38 -11.03 11.31 1.31
N ARG A 39 -9.79 11.77 1.43
CA ARG A 39 -9.39 13.15 1.18
C ARG A 39 -8.41 13.17 0.03
N VAL A 40 -8.68 13.99 -0.97
CA VAL A 40 -7.82 14.15 -2.15
C VAL A 40 -7.39 15.60 -2.23
N GLU A 41 -6.08 15.80 -2.33
CA GLU A 41 -5.47 17.12 -2.54
C GLU A 41 -4.55 17.04 -3.76
N PHE A 42 -4.56 18.11 -4.56
CA PHE A 42 -3.71 18.22 -5.72
C PHE A 42 -2.71 19.34 -5.53
N GLU A 43 -1.45 19.04 -5.79
CA GLU A 43 -0.41 20.05 -5.90
C GLU A 43 -0.17 20.36 -7.38
N SER A 44 -0.11 21.65 -7.70
CA SER A 44 0.16 22.10 -9.06
C SER A 44 1.65 22.34 -9.24
N SER A 45 2.26 21.68 -10.20
CA SER A 45 3.66 21.86 -10.57
C SER A 45 3.81 21.84 -12.09
N TYR A 46 4.78 22.60 -12.59
CA TYR A 46 5.05 22.75 -14.02
C TYR A 46 6.28 21.96 -14.42
N GLU A 47 6.18 21.16 -15.49
CA GLU A 47 7.32 20.44 -16.07
C GLU A 47 7.71 21.09 -17.42
N PRO A 48 8.90 21.70 -17.50
CA PRO A 48 9.31 22.42 -18.72
C PRO A 48 9.41 21.54 -19.97
N THR A 49 9.68 20.26 -19.79
CA THR A 49 9.84 19.29 -20.91
C THR A 49 8.54 18.62 -21.31
N GLY A 50 7.48 18.78 -20.54
CA GLY A 50 6.18 18.19 -20.81
C GLY A 50 5.26 19.10 -21.63
N PRO A 51 4.34 18.54 -22.41
CA PRO A 51 3.38 19.32 -23.17
C PRO A 51 2.50 20.14 -22.24
N PHE A 52 2.48 21.45 -22.42
CA PHE A 52 1.75 22.39 -21.57
C PHE A 52 2.11 22.34 -20.08
N GLY A 53 3.32 21.86 -19.77
CA GLY A 53 3.75 21.67 -18.39
C GLY A 53 3.21 20.42 -17.70
N ALA A 54 2.57 19.53 -18.44
CA ALA A 54 1.96 18.33 -17.91
C ALA A 54 3.00 17.29 -17.49
N LYS A 55 2.67 16.56 -16.41
CA LYS A 55 3.43 15.40 -15.93
C LYS A 55 2.63 14.13 -16.12
N SER A 56 3.34 13.03 -16.35
CA SER A 56 2.72 11.71 -16.38
C SER A 56 2.28 11.28 -14.98
N ILE A 57 1.14 10.64 -14.89
CA ILE A 57 0.61 9.98 -13.70
C ILE A 57 0.37 8.52 -14.05
N GLY A 58 1.24 7.65 -13.65
CA GLY A 58 1.13 6.21 -13.91
C GLY A 58 1.60 5.41 -12.72
N GLU A 59 2.81 4.92 -12.77
CA GLU A 59 3.40 4.05 -11.75
C GLU A 59 3.58 4.70 -10.38
N ILE A 60 3.57 6.02 -10.30
CA ILE A 60 3.73 6.77 -9.06
C ILE A 60 2.69 6.39 -7.99
N VAL A 61 1.49 6.04 -8.42
CA VAL A 61 0.41 5.62 -7.51
C VAL A 61 0.64 4.23 -6.90
N ILE A 62 1.47 3.41 -7.55
CA ILE A 62 1.81 2.06 -7.09
C ILE A 62 2.87 2.09 -6.00
N ASN A 63 3.75 3.07 -6.02
CA ASN A 63 4.90 3.17 -5.11
C ASN A 63 4.54 3.72 -3.72
N THR A 64 3.43 4.40 -3.58
CA THR A 64 3.06 5.12 -2.35
C THR A 64 2.29 4.30 -1.30
N PRO A 65 1.49 3.26 -1.62
CA PRO A 65 0.70 2.55 -0.64
C PRO A 65 1.51 1.87 0.47
N SER A 66 2.60 1.20 0.13
CA SER A 66 3.42 0.47 1.11
C SER A 66 4.11 1.41 2.11
N PRO A 67 4.76 2.50 1.70
CA PRO A 67 5.28 3.50 2.65
C PRO A 67 4.19 4.15 3.48
N ALA A 68 3.02 4.45 2.90
CA ALA A 68 1.90 5.03 3.63
C ALA A 68 1.40 4.11 4.75
N LEU A 69 1.33 2.79 4.48
CA LEU A 69 0.98 1.80 5.49
C LEU A 69 2.04 1.73 6.60
N ALA A 70 3.32 1.72 6.24
CA ALA A 70 4.41 1.71 7.20
C ALA A 70 4.38 2.95 8.12
N HIS A 71 4.09 4.12 7.58
CA HIS A 71 3.88 5.34 8.35
C HIS A 71 2.64 5.26 9.27
N ALA A 72 1.54 4.70 8.78
CA ALA A 72 0.35 4.51 9.59
C ALA A 72 0.60 3.57 10.79
N VAL A 73 1.33 2.49 10.57
CA VAL A 73 1.77 1.56 11.63
C VAL A 73 2.69 2.28 12.62
N PHE A 74 3.64 3.06 12.13
CA PHE A 74 4.51 3.86 12.99
C PHE A 74 3.72 4.85 13.85
N ASN A 75 2.77 5.57 13.27
CA ASN A 75 1.93 6.51 13.99
C ASN A 75 1.09 5.84 15.09
N ALA A 76 0.67 4.61 14.86
CA ALA A 76 -0.13 3.85 15.82
C ALA A 76 0.71 3.17 16.92
N THR A 77 1.91 2.70 16.60
CA THR A 77 2.70 1.82 17.47
C THR A 77 4.08 2.37 17.84
N GLY A 78 4.55 3.39 17.11
CA GLY A 78 5.91 3.90 17.23
C GLY A 78 6.99 2.95 16.66
N LEU A 79 6.59 1.92 15.87
CA LEU A 79 7.49 0.96 15.27
C LEU A 79 7.68 1.23 13.78
N TRP A 80 8.94 1.28 13.34
CA TRP A 80 9.29 1.26 11.93
C TRP A 80 9.46 -0.16 11.44
N ILE A 81 8.52 -0.65 10.63
CA ILE A 81 8.65 -1.93 9.93
C ILE A 81 9.18 -1.63 8.53
N ARG A 82 10.39 -2.11 8.25
CA ARG A 82 11.12 -1.84 7.01
C ARG A 82 11.11 -3.01 6.04
N GLU A 83 10.56 -4.14 6.46
CA GLU A 83 10.45 -5.36 5.65
C GLU A 83 9.00 -5.71 5.42
N LEU A 84 8.64 -5.88 4.16
CA LEU A 84 7.33 -6.37 3.76
C LEU A 84 7.29 -7.90 3.70
N PRO A 85 6.14 -8.49 3.96
CA PRO A 85 4.86 -7.88 4.31
C PRO A 85 4.81 -7.43 5.77
N ILE A 86 4.00 -6.41 6.05
CA ILE A 86 3.73 -5.96 7.43
C ILE A 86 2.72 -6.92 8.05
N THR A 87 3.20 -7.80 8.90
CA THR A 87 2.39 -8.80 9.59
C THR A 87 2.12 -8.40 11.04
N SER A 88 1.02 -8.90 11.61
CA SER A 88 0.74 -8.73 13.02
C SER A 88 1.84 -9.28 13.93
N GLU A 89 2.47 -10.38 13.52
CA GLU A 89 3.61 -10.96 14.22
C GLU A 89 4.79 -9.97 14.34
N LYS A 90 5.19 -9.35 13.23
CA LYS A 90 6.28 -8.34 13.24
C LYS A 90 5.96 -7.15 14.15
N ILE A 91 4.70 -6.75 14.22
CA ILE A 91 4.25 -5.66 15.10
C ILE A 91 4.36 -6.10 16.56
N VAL A 92 3.84 -7.27 16.90
CA VAL A 92 3.88 -7.79 18.28
C VAL A 92 5.31 -7.98 18.76
N MET A 93 6.16 -8.63 17.94
CA MET A 93 7.57 -8.84 18.30
C MET A 93 8.32 -7.52 18.49
N GLY A 94 8.12 -6.56 17.59
CA GLY A 94 8.75 -5.26 17.71
C GLY A 94 8.26 -4.44 18.93
N LEU A 95 7.02 -4.63 19.37
CA LEU A 95 6.52 -4.01 20.60
C LEU A 95 7.16 -4.65 21.85
N LEU A 96 7.32 -5.96 21.86
CA LEU A 96 7.97 -6.68 22.96
C LEU A 96 9.45 -6.34 23.11
N GLU A 97 10.15 -6.09 22.01
CA GLU A 97 11.56 -5.66 22.04
C GLU A 97 11.73 -4.21 22.53
N LYS A 98 10.66 -3.46 22.57
CA LYS A 98 10.68 -2.05 22.97
C LYS A 98 10.41 -1.84 24.47
N GLU A 99 9.87 -2.85 25.15
CA GLU A 99 9.72 -2.89 26.61
C GLU A 99 11.03 -3.31 27.29
#